data_5e48d1f7c9018ffddaad7408258ead4d
#
_entry.id   5e48d1f7c9018ffddaad7408258ead4d
#
_cell.length_a   1.000
_cell.length_b   1.000
_cell.length_c   1.000
_cell.angle_alpha   90.00
_cell.angle_beta   90.00
_cell.angle_gamma   90.00
#
_symmetry.space_group_name_H-M   'P 1'
#
loop_
_entity.id
_entity.type
_entity.pdbx_description
1 polymer ?
#
loop_
_entity_poly.entity_id
_entity_poly.type
_entity_poly.pdbx_seq_one_letter_code
_entity_poly.pdbx_strand_id
1 'polypeptide(L)'
;MLSLLLLFLLSVVGSSHQQCCFPSQWEGIEIGSMASVPPGSTDPILTSFQYVLSVDYSKHLLALSGTVTSAGTTYQTKVIRDFTTKVQYSLDIVSNTCQKTVLTEREISCLGSNGDNSTLLADTYLGAGSQSIPVSIYSSTMNGYPTHLSVSEGCIPVGASFHGMDEGGNRVVGSIGFHSITPGISNAAVFSIPARCITAPMTNPVVG
;
A
#
# COMPACT_ATOMS: atom_id res chain seq x y z
N MET A 1 1.21 18.92 65.14
CA MET A 1 0.30 19.04 63.98
C MET A 1 1.12 18.89 62.73
N LEU A 2 1.14 17.70 62.19
CA LEU A 2 1.96 17.33 61.01
C LEU A 2 1.07 17.43 59.79
N SER A 3 1.34 18.44 58.92
CA SER A 3 0.59 18.65 57.68
C SER A 3 1.16 17.72 56.62
N LEU A 4 0.40 16.70 56.30
CA LEU A 4 0.72 15.76 55.22
C LEU A 4 0.40 16.43 53.88
N LEU A 5 1.40 16.91 53.18
CA LEU A 5 1.29 17.40 51.81
C LEU A 5 1.29 16.18 50.88
N LEU A 6 0.10 15.74 50.48
CA LEU A 6 -0.08 14.67 49.49
C LEU A 6 0.17 15.28 48.12
N LEU A 7 1.39 15.10 47.61
CA LEU A 7 1.70 15.37 46.22
C LEU A 7 1.05 14.31 45.32
N PHE A 8 -0.11 14.68 44.76
CA PHE A 8 -0.67 13.95 43.62
C PHE A 8 0.22 14.20 42.40
N LEU A 9 1.16 13.30 42.15
CA LEU A 9 1.81 13.16 40.84
C LEU A 9 0.75 12.66 39.85
N LEU A 10 0.06 13.60 39.20
CA LEU A 10 -0.66 13.32 37.97
C LEU A 10 0.37 12.88 36.92
N SER A 11 0.60 11.57 36.85
CA SER A 11 1.21 10.97 35.67
C SER A 11 0.26 11.21 34.50
N VAL A 12 0.52 12.27 33.77
CA VAL A 12 -0.01 12.44 32.41
C VAL A 12 0.59 11.31 31.60
N VAL A 13 -0.11 10.18 31.54
CA VAL A 13 0.13 9.16 30.54
C VAL A 13 -0.28 9.80 29.22
N GLY A 14 0.63 10.53 28.64
CA GLY A 14 0.50 10.95 27.25
C GLY A 14 0.37 9.66 26.46
N SER A 15 -0.78 9.42 25.86
CA SER A 15 -0.96 8.40 24.85
C SER A 15 0.01 8.75 23.72
N SER A 16 1.25 8.26 23.80
CA SER A 16 2.11 8.26 22.64
C SER A 16 1.39 7.39 21.62
N HIS A 17 0.75 7.99 20.64
CA HIS A 17 0.28 7.26 19.48
C HIS A 17 1.48 6.48 18.96
N GLN A 18 1.44 5.17 19.21
CA GLN A 18 2.54 4.31 18.85
C GLN A 18 2.64 4.30 17.35
N GLN A 19 3.70 4.89 16.83
CA GLN A 19 4.02 4.87 15.42
C GLN A 19 4.08 3.42 14.93
N CYS A 20 3.34 3.10 13.89
CA CYS A 20 3.26 1.76 13.33
C CYS A 20 4.15 1.70 12.08
N CYS A 21 5.35 1.16 12.21
CA CYS A 21 6.29 1.04 11.11
C CYS A 21 6.27 -0.39 10.53
N PHE A 22 6.14 -0.49 9.22
CA PHE A 22 6.23 -1.76 8.51
C PHE A 22 7.64 -2.37 8.66
N PRO A 23 7.79 -3.69 8.53
CA PRO A 23 9.11 -4.31 8.47
C PRO A 23 9.97 -3.67 7.39
N SER A 24 11.26 -3.45 7.64
CA SER A 24 12.17 -2.78 6.70
C SER A 24 12.29 -3.48 5.36
N GLN A 25 12.11 -4.80 5.34
CA GLN A 25 12.06 -5.65 4.15
C GLN A 25 11.04 -6.74 4.36
N TRP A 26 10.20 -6.99 3.37
CA TRP A 26 9.24 -8.08 3.40
C TRP A 26 8.75 -8.45 2.00
N GLU A 27 8.24 -9.68 1.88
CA GLU A 27 7.56 -10.20 0.70
C GLU A 27 6.19 -10.72 1.10
N GLY A 28 5.26 -10.74 0.15
CA GLY A 28 3.93 -11.27 0.37
C GLY A 28 3.14 -11.39 -0.94
N ILE A 29 1.89 -11.77 -0.80
CA ILE A 29 0.94 -11.81 -1.90
C ILE A 29 -0.09 -10.72 -1.68
N GLU A 30 -0.31 -9.88 -2.67
CA GLU A 30 -1.35 -8.87 -2.72
C GLU A 30 -2.46 -9.36 -3.66
N ILE A 31 -3.68 -9.47 -3.14
CA ILE A 31 -4.86 -9.83 -3.94
C ILE A 31 -5.89 -8.72 -3.75
N GLY A 32 -6.44 -8.23 -4.84
CA GLY A 32 -7.42 -7.16 -4.74
C GLY A 32 -8.36 -7.10 -5.92
N SER A 33 -9.34 -6.23 -5.76
CA SER A 33 -10.27 -5.86 -6.81
C SER A 33 -10.66 -4.40 -6.69
N MET A 34 -10.96 -3.80 -7.82
CA MET A 34 -11.49 -2.45 -7.89
C MET A 34 -12.58 -2.34 -8.95
N ALA A 35 -13.51 -1.43 -8.72
CA ALA A 35 -14.48 -0.99 -9.70
C ALA A 35 -14.20 0.47 -10.04
N SER A 36 -14.19 0.80 -11.32
CA SER A 36 -14.03 2.15 -11.83
C SER A 36 -15.21 2.51 -12.71
N VAL A 37 -15.86 3.64 -12.45
CA VAL A 37 -17.01 4.12 -13.23
C VAL A 37 -16.63 5.40 -13.94
N PRO A 38 -16.48 5.39 -15.28
CA PRO A 38 -16.14 6.57 -16.07
C PRO A 38 -17.18 7.70 -15.94
N PRO A 39 -16.80 8.95 -16.13
CA PRO A 39 -17.74 10.07 -16.17
C PRO A 39 -18.85 9.85 -17.19
N GLY A 40 -20.10 10.02 -16.76
CA GLY A 40 -21.27 9.82 -17.64
C GLY A 40 -21.68 8.37 -17.87
N SER A 41 -20.93 7.39 -17.35
CA SER A 41 -21.30 5.97 -17.38
C SER A 41 -22.01 5.57 -16.09
N THR A 42 -22.85 4.54 -16.18
CA THR A 42 -23.40 3.79 -15.02
C THR A 42 -22.74 2.44 -14.86
N ASP A 43 -22.04 1.98 -15.88
CA ASP A 43 -21.47 0.63 -15.92
C ASP A 43 -20.03 0.65 -15.38
N PRO A 44 -19.73 -0.13 -14.32
CA PRO A 44 -18.40 -0.22 -13.77
C PRO A 44 -17.48 -1.08 -14.64
N ILE A 45 -16.24 -0.67 -14.77
CA ILE A 45 -15.13 -1.51 -15.22
C ILE A 45 -14.58 -2.22 -14.00
N LEU A 46 -14.67 -3.55 -13.98
CA LEU A 46 -14.15 -4.37 -12.91
C LEU A 46 -12.72 -4.79 -13.23
N THR A 47 -11.83 -4.60 -12.26
CA THR A 47 -10.44 -5.03 -12.32
C THR A 47 -10.13 -5.88 -11.10
N SER A 48 -9.52 -7.04 -11.30
CA SER A 48 -8.97 -7.87 -10.23
C SER A 48 -7.49 -8.10 -10.48
N PHE A 49 -6.73 -8.26 -9.40
CA PHE A 49 -5.30 -8.46 -9.51
C PHE A 49 -4.78 -9.39 -8.41
N GLN A 50 -3.69 -10.06 -8.74
CA GLN A 50 -2.89 -10.84 -7.82
C GLN A 50 -1.42 -10.62 -8.12
N TYR A 51 -0.68 -10.14 -7.11
CA TYR A 51 0.73 -9.85 -7.21
C TYR A 51 1.54 -10.60 -6.14
N VAL A 52 2.73 -11.01 -6.50
CA VAL A 52 3.82 -11.16 -5.52
C VAL A 52 4.39 -9.77 -5.30
N LEU A 53 4.36 -9.32 -4.06
CA LEU A 53 4.83 -8.02 -3.63
C LEU A 53 6.13 -8.18 -2.86
N SER A 54 7.15 -7.39 -3.21
CA SER A 54 8.42 -7.29 -2.49
C SER A 54 8.68 -5.83 -2.17
N VAL A 55 8.96 -5.53 -0.89
CA VAL A 55 9.19 -4.17 -0.39
C VAL A 55 10.52 -4.11 0.34
N ASP A 56 11.37 -3.17 -0.06
CA ASP A 56 12.64 -2.87 0.59
C ASP A 56 12.70 -1.38 0.93
N TYR A 57 12.22 -1.02 2.12
CA TYR A 57 12.23 0.36 2.60
C TYR A 57 13.66 0.89 2.81
N SER A 58 14.64 0.00 3.08
CA SER A 58 16.03 0.40 3.26
C SER A 58 16.67 0.88 1.95
N LYS A 59 16.16 0.43 0.82
CA LYS A 59 16.58 0.85 -0.52
C LYS A 59 15.56 1.71 -1.24
N HIS A 60 14.41 1.98 -0.62
CA HIS A 60 13.30 2.72 -1.20
C HIS A 60 12.76 2.08 -2.50
N LEU A 61 12.62 0.75 -2.49
CA LEU A 61 12.18 -0.04 -3.64
C LEU A 61 10.93 -0.85 -3.32
N LEU A 62 10.05 -0.92 -4.30
CA LEU A 62 8.89 -1.81 -4.29
C LEU A 62 8.80 -2.51 -5.64
N ALA A 63 8.53 -3.81 -5.63
CA ALA A 63 8.28 -4.59 -6.84
C ALA A 63 6.98 -5.38 -6.72
N LEU A 64 6.17 -5.36 -7.77
CA LEU A 64 4.97 -6.15 -7.96
C LEU A 64 5.16 -7.02 -9.20
N SER A 65 4.81 -8.29 -9.13
CA SER A 65 4.81 -9.18 -10.31
C SER A 65 3.62 -10.12 -10.24
N GLY A 66 2.80 -10.15 -11.28
CA GLY A 66 1.61 -10.98 -11.25
C GLY A 66 0.65 -10.74 -12.40
N THR A 67 -0.63 -10.96 -12.13
CA THR A 67 -1.70 -10.88 -13.13
C THR A 67 -2.71 -9.81 -12.76
N VAL A 68 -3.22 -9.14 -13.78
CA VAL A 68 -4.34 -8.20 -13.71
C VAL A 68 -5.38 -8.63 -14.73
N THR A 69 -6.63 -8.74 -14.30
CA THR A 69 -7.77 -8.96 -15.21
C THR A 69 -8.65 -7.71 -15.16
N SER A 70 -8.81 -7.05 -16.30
CA SER A 70 -9.65 -5.85 -16.43
C SER A 70 -10.52 -5.99 -17.67
N ALA A 71 -11.81 -5.69 -17.53
CA ALA A 71 -12.81 -5.83 -18.60
C ALA A 71 -12.72 -7.20 -19.32
N GLY A 72 -12.48 -8.28 -18.58
CA GLY A 72 -12.37 -9.65 -19.10
C GLY A 72 -11.03 -9.99 -19.78
N THR A 73 -10.10 -9.06 -19.87
CA THR A 73 -8.75 -9.31 -20.44
C THR A 73 -7.74 -9.46 -19.32
N THR A 74 -6.91 -10.50 -19.41
CA THR A 74 -5.86 -10.78 -18.41
C THR A 74 -4.48 -10.41 -18.96
N TYR A 75 -3.73 -9.67 -18.15
CA TYR A 75 -2.36 -9.23 -18.42
C TYR A 75 -1.41 -9.82 -17.40
N GLN A 76 -0.19 -10.12 -17.82
CA GLN A 76 0.92 -10.41 -16.90
C GLN A 76 1.82 -9.19 -16.84
N THR A 77 2.02 -8.68 -15.64
CA THR A 77 2.76 -7.43 -15.47
C THR A 77 3.80 -7.52 -14.36
N LYS A 78 4.86 -6.73 -14.51
CA LYS A 78 5.83 -6.44 -13.46
C LYS A 78 5.92 -4.93 -13.31
N VAL A 79 5.78 -4.44 -12.08
CA VAL A 79 5.94 -3.03 -11.74
C VAL A 79 7.11 -2.91 -10.77
N ILE A 80 7.99 -1.95 -11.01
CA ILE A 80 9.06 -1.58 -10.08
C ILE A 80 8.93 -0.10 -9.80
N ARG A 81 8.86 0.26 -8.52
CA ARG A 81 8.84 1.64 -8.03
C ARG A 81 10.15 1.93 -7.33
N ASP A 82 10.86 2.92 -7.81
CA ASP A 82 12.05 3.48 -7.18
C ASP A 82 11.70 4.85 -6.61
N PHE A 83 11.50 4.89 -5.29
CA PHE A 83 11.13 6.11 -4.58
C PHE A 83 12.29 7.10 -4.43
N THR A 84 13.55 6.64 -4.61
CA THR A 84 14.72 7.50 -4.62
C THR A 84 14.80 8.32 -5.89
N THR A 85 14.66 7.66 -7.04
CA THR A 85 14.72 8.31 -8.36
C THR A 85 13.37 8.86 -8.82
N LYS A 86 12.29 8.56 -8.08
CA LYS A 86 10.91 8.94 -8.41
C LYS A 86 10.48 8.39 -9.77
N VAL A 87 10.80 7.12 -10.03
CA VAL A 87 10.47 6.47 -11.29
C VAL A 87 9.71 5.18 -11.04
N GLN A 88 8.64 4.98 -11.80
CA GLN A 88 7.95 3.71 -11.92
C GLN A 88 8.22 3.09 -13.29
N TYR A 89 8.56 1.80 -13.30
CA TYR A 89 8.70 0.96 -14.47
C TYR A 89 7.54 -0.04 -14.49
N SER A 90 6.76 -0.05 -15.57
CA SER A 90 5.64 -0.97 -15.76
C SER A 90 5.90 -1.80 -17.01
N LEU A 91 6.13 -3.09 -16.82
CA LEU A 91 6.40 -4.05 -17.88
C LEU A 91 5.18 -4.94 -18.11
N ASP A 92 4.64 -4.95 -19.32
CA ASP A 92 3.78 -6.02 -19.79
C ASP A 92 4.68 -7.20 -20.22
N ILE A 93 4.56 -8.32 -19.52
CA ILE A 93 5.45 -9.48 -19.72
C ILE A 93 5.11 -10.18 -21.03
N VAL A 94 3.84 -10.19 -21.44
CA VAL A 94 3.38 -10.89 -22.67
C VAL A 94 3.77 -10.13 -23.92
N SER A 95 3.42 -8.85 -24.01
CA SER A 95 3.78 -8.01 -25.15
C SER A 95 5.24 -7.58 -25.12
N ASN A 96 5.88 -7.77 -23.96
CA ASN A 96 7.27 -7.40 -23.73
C ASN A 96 7.51 -5.88 -23.90
N THR A 97 6.52 -5.05 -23.61
CA THR A 97 6.59 -3.59 -23.66
C THR A 97 6.79 -3.00 -22.27
N CYS A 98 7.52 -1.91 -22.18
CA CYS A 98 7.77 -1.23 -20.93
C CYS A 98 7.39 0.25 -21.03
N GLN A 99 6.71 0.74 -20.00
CA GLN A 99 6.46 2.15 -19.77
C GLN A 99 7.32 2.60 -18.59
N LYS A 100 7.84 3.81 -18.70
CA LYS A 100 8.60 4.48 -17.65
C LYS A 100 7.91 5.80 -17.32
N THR A 101 7.42 5.92 -16.09
CA THR A 101 6.62 7.07 -15.66
C THR A 101 7.22 7.75 -14.44
N VAL A 102 6.90 9.01 -14.24
CA VAL A 102 7.24 9.72 -13.01
C VAL A 102 6.39 9.15 -11.88
N LEU A 103 7.04 8.77 -10.77
CA LEU A 103 6.38 8.31 -9.56
C LEU A 103 6.03 9.53 -8.69
N THR A 104 4.77 9.88 -8.65
CA THR A 104 4.24 10.99 -7.85
C THR A 104 3.90 10.57 -6.42
N GLU A 105 3.73 9.28 -6.21
CA GLU A 105 3.40 8.71 -4.91
C GLU A 105 4.55 8.86 -3.92
N ARG A 106 4.16 8.94 -2.66
CA ARG A 106 5.08 8.93 -1.54
C ARG A 106 5.23 7.52 -0.99
N GLU A 107 6.44 7.13 -0.63
CA GLU A 107 6.68 5.93 0.14
C GLU A 107 6.11 6.11 1.56
N ILE A 108 5.32 5.12 2.01
CA ILE A 108 4.78 5.06 3.37
C ILE A 108 5.43 3.87 4.05
N SER A 109 6.37 4.13 4.94
CA SER A 109 7.06 3.10 5.74
C SER A 109 6.54 3.01 7.17
N CYS A 110 5.92 4.06 7.68
CA CYS A 110 5.36 4.12 9.02
C CYS A 110 4.05 4.91 9.03
N LEU A 111 3.04 4.37 9.69
CA LEU A 111 1.76 5.02 9.93
C LEU A 111 1.82 5.83 11.23
N GLY A 112 1.15 6.99 11.27
CA GLY A 112 1.13 7.87 12.42
C GLY A 112 2.45 8.59 12.69
N SER A 113 3.38 8.60 11.72
CA SER A 113 4.65 9.33 11.83
C SER A 113 4.50 10.81 11.49
N ASN A 114 5.43 11.64 11.97
CA ASN A 114 5.51 13.04 11.57
C ASN A 114 5.70 13.13 10.03
N GLY A 115 4.71 13.69 9.36
CA GLY A 115 4.67 13.85 7.91
C GLY A 115 3.90 12.74 7.17
N ASP A 116 3.39 11.73 7.85
CA ASP A 116 2.34 10.84 7.35
C ASP A 116 0.98 11.37 7.82
N ASN A 117 0.01 11.44 6.91
CA ASN A 117 -1.34 11.90 7.21
C ASN A 117 -2.25 10.77 7.72
N SER A 118 -1.67 9.65 8.17
CA SER A 118 -2.45 8.55 8.71
C SER A 118 -2.90 8.82 10.15
N THR A 119 -4.12 8.42 10.45
CA THR A 119 -4.74 8.55 11.77
C THR A 119 -5.30 7.21 12.19
N LEU A 120 -4.98 6.76 13.40
CA LEU A 120 -5.60 5.59 13.99
C LEU A 120 -7.09 5.84 14.19
N LEU A 121 -7.93 5.00 13.59
CA LEU A 121 -9.38 5.06 13.70
C LEU A 121 -9.89 4.14 14.79
N ALA A 122 -9.37 2.92 14.86
CA ALA A 122 -9.83 1.91 15.79
C ALA A 122 -8.80 0.81 15.99
N ASP A 123 -8.82 0.24 17.20
CA ASP A 123 -8.25 -1.08 17.49
C ASP A 123 -9.41 -2.06 17.59
N THR A 124 -9.30 -3.18 16.90
CA THR A 124 -10.35 -4.20 16.78
C THR A 124 -9.73 -5.57 16.51
N TYR A 125 -10.51 -6.51 16.03
CA TYR A 125 -10.00 -7.81 15.62
C TYR A 125 -10.70 -8.32 14.34
N LEU A 126 -10.00 -9.13 13.58
CA LEU A 126 -10.56 -9.92 12.48
C LEU A 126 -10.82 -11.34 12.97
N GLY A 127 -11.94 -11.94 12.53
CA GLY A 127 -12.33 -13.27 12.97
C GLY A 127 -13.20 -13.24 14.23
N ALA A 128 -13.27 -14.37 14.93
CA ALA A 128 -14.10 -14.54 16.11
C ALA A 128 -13.52 -15.56 17.09
N GLY A 129 -13.76 -15.36 18.39
CA GLY A 129 -13.39 -16.28 19.45
C GLY A 129 -11.87 -16.52 19.48
N SER A 130 -11.45 -17.78 19.53
CA SER A 130 -10.04 -18.19 19.55
C SER A 130 -9.31 -18.01 18.20
N GLN A 131 -10.05 -17.68 17.13
CA GLN A 131 -9.49 -17.42 15.80
C GLN A 131 -9.51 -15.93 15.45
N SER A 132 -9.42 -15.07 16.45
CA SER A 132 -9.36 -13.63 16.26
C SER A 132 -7.90 -13.15 16.15
N ILE A 133 -7.67 -12.22 15.24
CA ILE A 133 -6.40 -11.54 15.03
C ILE A 133 -6.59 -10.07 15.39
N PRO A 134 -5.89 -9.53 16.40
CA PRO A 134 -5.93 -8.10 16.70
C PRO A 134 -5.46 -7.28 15.51
N VAL A 135 -6.16 -6.21 15.19
CA VAL A 135 -5.81 -5.29 14.11
C VAL A 135 -6.06 -3.84 14.52
N SER A 136 -5.20 -2.96 14.06
CA SER A 136 -5.39 -1.51 14.11
C SER A 136 -5.78 -1.01 12.73
N ILE A 137 -6.80 -0.18 12.65
CA ILE A 137 -7.30 0.41 11.41
C ILE A 137 -6.86 1.87 11.36
N TYR A 138 -6.14 2.24 10.30
CA TYR A 138 -5.70 3.60 10.05
C TYR A 138 -6.45 4.19 8.86
N SER A 139 -6.84 5.47 8.96
CA SER A 139 -7.19 6.30 7.81
C SER A 139 -5.91 6.90 7.25
N SER A 140 -5.72 6.85 5.95
CA SER A 140 -4.56 7.40 5.24
C SER A 140 -4.97 7.86 3.84
N THR A 141 -4.03 8.40 3.09
CA THR A 141 -4.18 8.63 1.65
C THR A 141 -3.08 7.86 0.93
N MET A 142 -3.48 6.87 0.12
CA MET A 142 -2.57 6.05 -0.67
C MET A 142 -2.92 6.21 -2.15
N ASN A 143 -1.93 6.47 -2.98
CA ASN A 143 -2.14 6.66 -4.43
C ASN A 143 -3.18 7.76 -4.75
N GLY A 144 -3.27 8.79 -3.90
CA GLY A 144 -4.29 9.84 -4.04
C GLY A 144 -5.69 9.49 -3.53
N TYR A 145 -5.93 8.25 -3.10
CA TYR A 145 -7.23 7.80 -2.60
C TYR A 145 -7.31 7.80 -1.08
N PRO A 146 -8.39 8.32 -0.48
CA PRO A 146 -8.76 8.00 0.90
C PRO A 146 -8.77 6.48 1.11
N THR A 147 -7.99 6.02 2.07
CA THR A 147 -7.74 4.60 2.28
C THR A 147 -7.88 4.26 3.75
N HIS A 148 -8.54 3.15 4.04
CA HIS A 148 -8.49 2.51 5.35
C HIS A 148 -7.56 1.30 5.27
N LEU A 149 -6.49 1.34 6.03
CA LEU A 149 -5.48 0.29 6.08
C LEU A 149 -5.57 -0.44 7.41
N SER A 150 -5.69 -1.75 7.37
CA SER A 150 -5.67 -2.62 8.53
C SER A 150 -4.30 -3.26 8.67
N VAL A 151 -3.72 -3.17 9.87
CA VAL A 151 -2.44 -3.79 10.23
C VAL A 151 -2.61 -4.65 11.47
N SER A 152 -1.92 -5.77 11.53
CA SER A 152 -1.86 -6.63 12.71
C SER A 152 -0.68 -6.27 13.61
N GLU A 153 -0.47 -7.03 14.68
CA GLU A 153 0.69 -6.88 15.55
C GLU A 153 2.00 -6.86 14.77
N GLY A 154 2.94 -6.01 15.18
CA GLY A 154 4.19 -5.76 14.45
C GLY A 154 4.02 -4.95 13.18
N CYS A 155 2.87 -4.29 13.00
CA CYS A 155 2.56 -3.47 11.83
C CYS A 155 2.60 -4.23 10.51
N ILE A 156 2.18 -5.48 10.53
CA ILE A 156 2.07 -6.30 9.33
C ILE A 156 0.78 -5.92 8.59
N PRO A 157 0.81 -5.52 7.32
CA PRO A 157 -0.40 -5.18 6.58
C PRO A 157 -1.30 -6.40 6.41
N VAL A 158 -2.59 -6.22 6.61
CA VAL A 158 -3.62 -7.26 6.49
C VAL A 158 -4.53 -6.98 5.31
N GLY A 159 -4.93 -5.73 5.14
CA GLY A 159 -5.78 -5.34 4.04
C GLY A 159 -6.03 -3.85 4.00
N ALA A 160 -6.50 -3.39 2.85
CA ALA A 160 -6.88 -2.00 2.65
C ALA A 160 -8.19 -1.91 1.87
N SER A 161 -8.95 -0.86 2.12
CA SER A 161 -10.06 -0.44 1.26
C SER A 161 -9.87 1.03 0.91
N PHE A 162 -10.21 1.39 -0.31
CA PHE A 162 -10.04 2.74 -0.82
C PHE A 162 -11.21 3.15 -1.71
N HIS A 163 -11.44 4.44 -1.80
CA HIS A 163 -12.45 5.00 -2.68
C HIS A 163 -12.08 6.42 -3.07
N GLY A 164 -12.67 6.93 -4.14
CA GLY A 164 -12.45 8.31 -4.55
C GLY A 164 -12.72 8.55 -6.01
N MET A 165 -12.04 9.54 -6.56
CA MET A 165 -11.98 9.80 -7.99
C MET A 165 -10.53 9.78 -8.44
N ASP A 166 -10.27 9.10 -9.56
CA ASP A 166 -8.97 9.20 -10.22
C ASP A 166 -8.83 10.54 -10.97
N GLU A 167 -7.64 10.80 -11.49
CA GLU A 167 -7.38 12.05 -12.21
C GLU A 167 -8.18 12.14 -13.53
N GLY A 168 -8.66 11.03 -14.08
CA GLY A 168 -9.58 10.97 -15.24
C GLY A 168 -11.03 11.28 -14.86
N GLY A 169 -11.32 11.50 -13.57
CA GLY A 169 -12.67 11.74 -13.06
C GLY A 169 -13.51 10.48 -12.92
N ASN A 170 -12.90 9.27 -13.03
CA ASN A 170 -13.60 8.02 -12.77
C ASN A 170 -13.82 7.86 -11.27
N ARG A 171 -15.02 7.45 -10.87
CA ARG A 171 -15.30 7.06 -9.49
C ARG A 171 -14.72 5.67 -9.26
N VAL A 172 -13.86 5.54 -8.26
CA VAL A 172 -13.13 4.31 -7.95
C VAL A 172 -13.50 3.83 -6.54
N VAL A 173 -13.66 2.53 -6.39
CA VAL A 173 -13.74 1.85 -5.09
C VAL A 173 -13.01 0.52 -5.21
N GLY A 174 -12.27 0.14 -4.20
CA GLY A 174 -11.53 -1.13 -4.23
C GLY A 174 -11.13 -1.62 -2.85
N SER A 175 -10.63 -2.84 -2.86
CA SER A 175 -10.07 -3.48 -1.67
C SER A 175 -8.88 -4.36 -2.03
N ILE A 176 -7.97 -4.47 -1.08
CA ILE A 176 -6.73 -5.24 -1.17
C ILE A 176 -6.63 -6.10 0.09
N GLY A 177 -6.24 -7.36 -0.07
CA GLY A 177 -5.83 -8.23 1.01
C GLY A 177 -4.36 -8.60 0.86
N PHE A 178 -3.63 -8.64 1.97
CA PHE A 178 -2.24 -9.08 2.03
C PHE A 178 -2.16 -10.46 2.65
N HIS A 179 -1.41 -11.35 2.02
CA HIS A 179 -1.32 -12.76 2.41
C HIS A 179 0.14 -13.23 2.41
N SER A 180 0.43 -14.27 3.19
CA SER A 180 1.71 -14.96 3.19
C SER A 180 2.91 -14.02 3.36
N ILE A 181 2.77 -13.02 4.22
CA ILE A 181 3.83 -12.06 4.46
C ILE A 181 4.97 -12.72 5.21
N THR A 182 6.18 -12.54 4.69
CA THR A 182 7.43 -13.01 5.28
C THR A 182 8.43 -11.86 5.37
N PRO A 183 9.18 -11.74 6.49
CA PRO A 183 10.25 -10.75 6.60
C PRO A 183 11.41 -11.07 5.64
N GLY A 184 12.07 -10.02 5.17
CA GLY A 184 13.22 -10.13 4.26
C GLY A 184 12.83 -10.25 2.79
N ILE A 185 13.84 -10.23 1.92
CA ILE A 185 13.75 -10.39 0.48
C ILE A 185 14.49 -11.66 0.08
N SER A 186 13.75 -12.63 -0.44
CA SER A 186 14.31 -13.94 -0.83
C SER A 186 15.21 -13.86 -2.06
N ASN A 187 14.88 -12.97 -3.00
CA ASN A 187 15.64 -12.76 -4.23
C ASN A 187 15.71 -11.27 -4.59
N ALA A 188 16.85 -10.64 -4.38
CA ALA A 188 17.05 -9.23 -4.69
C ALA A 188 16.88 -8.88 -6.19
N ALA A 189 16.93 -9.87 -7.10
CA ALA A 189 16.73 -9.66 -8.52
C ALA A 189 15.28 -9.25 -8.87
N VAL A 190 14.33 -9.35 -7.94
CA VAL A 190 12.95 -8.85 -8.13
C VAL A 190 12.94 -7.35 -8.45
N PHE A 191 13.90 -6.59 -7.93
CA PHE A 191 14.04 -5.15 -8.17
C PHE A 191 14.86 -4.81 -9.41
N SER A 192 15.39 -5.81 -10.15
CA SER A 192 16.18 -5.55 -11.36
C SER A 192 15.30 -4.97 -12.45
N ILE A 193 15.72 -3.78 -12.94
CA ILE A 193 15.03 -3.08 -14.01
C ILE A 193 15.31 -3.82 -15.32
N PRO A 194 14.27 -4.29 -16.05
CA PRO A 194 14.46 -4.92 -17.35
C PRO A 194 15.17 -4.01 -18.34
N ALA A 195 16.09 -4.54 -19.15
CA ALA A 195 16.93 -3.75 -20.06
C ALA A 195 16.10 -2.83 -20.99
N ARG A 196 14.95 -3.30 -21.46
CA ARG A 196 14.04 -2.48 -22.29
C ARG A 196 13.42 -1.30 -21.54
N CYS A 197 13.26 -1.40 -20.22
CA CYS A 197 12.74 -0.30 -19.40
C CYS A 197 13.78 0.81 -19.22
N ILE A 198 15.07 0.49 -19.30
CA ILE A 198 16.16 1.47 -19.19
C ILE A 198 16.08 2.47 -20.34
N THR A 199 15.81 1.98 -21.55
CA THR A 199 15.77 2.78 -22.79
C THR A 199 14.38 3.35 -23.10
N ALA A 200 13.35 2.95 -22.35
CA ALA A 200 12.00 3.49 -22.52
C ALA A 200 11.99 5.01 -22.26
N PRO A 201 11.27 5.80 -23.08
CA PRO A 201 11.12 7.22 -22.84
C PRO A 201 10.36 7.46 -21.54
N MET A 202 10.74 8.52 -20.81
CA MET A 202 9.97 8.95 -19.66
C MET A 202 8.66 9.55 -20.13
N THR A 203 7.56 9.08 -19.61
CA THR A 203 6.23 9.66 -19.81
C THR A 203 5.73 10.28 -18.50
N ASN A 204 4.90 11.29 -18.60
CA ASN A 204 4.14 11.73 -17.43
C ASN A 204 3.27 10.57 -16.95
N PRO A 205 2.88 10.54 -15.67
CA PRO A 205 1.95 9.53 -15.18
C PRO A 205 0.78 9.48 -16.16
N VAL A 206 0.53 8.31 -16.71
CA VAL A 206 -0.71 8.11 -17.46
C VAL A 206 -1.76 8.01 -16.37
N VAL A 207 -2.49 9.09 -16.27
CA VAL A 207 -3.69 9.17 -15.48
C VAL A 207 -4.65 8.14 -16.05
N GLY A 208 -4.77 7.01 -15.38
CA GLY A 208 -5.67 5.93 -15.76
C GLY A 208 -6.88 5.86 -14.88
#